data_f0fcdbe0ca649364c2c81292181f05cd
#
_entry.id   f0fcdbe0ca649364c2c81292181f05cd
#
_cell.length_a   1.000
_cell.length_b   1.000
_cell.length_c   1.000
_cell.angle_alpha   90.00
_cell.angle_beta   90.00
_cell.angle_gamma   90.00
#
_symmetry.space_group_name_H-M   'P 1'
#
loop_
_entity.id
_entity.type
_entity.pdbx_description
1 polymer ?
#
loop_
_entity_poly.entity_id
_entity_poly.type
_entity_poly.pdbx_seq_one_letter_code
_entity_poly.pdbx_strand_id
1 'polypeptide(L)'
;MANEKVQNNRRPMGGPGRGPGGRFMMPNEKPKNVKKVVSRLLKYIGAFKVLFIILIIVVILSTLATLESNIAIKDLVESLGSYDIINHSWVIKDGVTQLPSKTLFYNSLLLLVGCYVLQVICQYFTTLIGAYLAIKTTRKMRNDLFAKLVKLPISYTDTHAHGDLMSRMTNDVDNISNTVSSTLGSLVSGVLTIIGCLAIMIWYSPLLTLVSMVSLVLTLLVTAFMSKFMRPLFQKQQSLLGNLNTQTEEMVTGIKTVAAYNHQEIAKDEFNHFSDTYCKVGLKAQIISGSMGPVMNFIGNLGYFLVCFFGAIFAIKGIGTTLQGEVIGAGIIAMFLKTSKQFTRPINEIAQLYSQILTALTGAERVFEILDEKTEDFTGEIKVDSSKLHGDIDFEHVAFGYVKDKPVLKDFTVDVYSGHKIALVGATGSGKTTIVNLLMRFYDIDSGKISIDGIDISKISKKDLRDNIAIVLQDAVLFEDTIENNVKYGKENATDEEFKRAIEMANCAKFIRRLPEQEKTMLTEGGANLSQGQRQLLTIARAVLADPKILILDEATSSVDTRTEKKIQDAMVKLMTNRTSIIIAHRLSTIQDADLIVVLDQGVVVEMGNHQELLAKKGVYNRLYQTQFSGLDT
;
A
#
# COMPACT_ATOMS: atom_id res chain seq x y z
N MET A 1 55.42 19.53 -9.92
CA MET A 1 55.81 18.11 -10.03
C MET A 1 54.96 17.32 -9.06
N ALA A 2 54.41 16.22 -9.58
CA ALA A 2 53.72 15.11 -8.91
C ALA A 2 52.33 15.37 -8.30
N ASN A 3 51.35 15.06 -9.13
CA ASN A 3 49.95 14.73 -8.75
C ASN A 3 49.93 13.36 -8.05
N GLU A 4 49.47 13.31 -6.80
CA GLU A 4 49.05 12.06 -6.19
C GLU A 4 47.52 12.03 -6.11
N LYS A 5 46.93 11.13 -6.90
CA LYS A 5 45.54 10.74 -6.83
C LYS A 5 45.32 9.87 -5.58
N VAL A 6 44.73 10.43 -4.56
CA VAL A 6 44.20 9.63 -3.43
C VAL A 6 42.85 9.04 -3.85
N GLN A 7 42.83 7.75 -4.20
CA GLN A 7 41.63 6.94 -4.33
C GLN A 7 41.06 6.67 -2.96
N ASN A 8 39.96 7.35 -2.65
CA ASN A 8 39.18 7.16 -1.41
C ASN A 8 38.25 5.98 -1.56
N ASN A 9 38.72 4.78 -1.27
CA ASN A 9 37.94 3.55 -1.23
C ASN A 9 37.23 3.44 0.14
N ARG A 10 36.17 4.19 0.36
CA ARG A 10 35.30 4.01 1.53
C ARG A 10 34.20 3.02 1.16
N ARG A 11 34.34 1.77 1.65
CA ARG A 11 33.24 0.81 1.75
C ARG A 11 32.16 1.39 2.67
N PRO A 12 30.87 1.33 2.32
CA PRO A 12 29.81 1.74 3.23
C PRO A 12 29.72 0.73 4.37
N MET A 13 30.05 1.17 5.59
CA MET A 13 29.71 0.47 6.82
C MET A 13 28.19 0.44 6.94
N GLY A 14 27.62 -0.76 7.09
CA GLY A 14 26.21 -0.96 7.42
C GLY A 14 25.90 -0.38 8.80
N GLY A 15 25.12 0.69 8.85
CA GLY A 15 24.55 1.23 10.07
C GLY A 15 23.23 0.52 10.41
N PRO A 16 22.93 0.32 11.70
CA PRO A 16 21.68 -0.28 12.17
C PRO A 16 20.54 0.74 12.18
N GLY A 17 19.33 0.30 11.91
CA GLY A 17 18.11 1.02 12.20
C GLY A 17 17.53 1.83 11.03
N ARG A 18 16.80 1.15 10.16
CA ARG A 18 15.84 1.81 9.26
C ARG A 18 14.61 2.20 10.08
N GLY A 19 14.47 3.50 10.37
CA GLY A 19 13.21 4.08 10.86
C GLY A 19 12.10 3.98 9.80
N PRO A 20 10.83 4.18 10.16
CA PRO A 20 9.65 4.01 9.29
C PRO A 20 9.47 5.20 8.32
N GLY A 21 10.51 5.52 7.56
CA GLY A 21 10.42 6.46 6.44
C GLY A 21 10.07 5.69 5.18
N GLY A 22 8.82 5.73 4.78
CA GLY A 22 8.33 5.07 3.58
C GLY A 22 9.14 5.49 2.36
N ARG A 23 9.99 4.59 1.85
CA ARG A 23 10.47 4.69 0.48
C ARG A 23 9.25 4.75 -0.43
N PHE A 24 8.95 5.92 -0.95
CA PHE A 24 8.24 6.04 -2.22
C PHE A 24 9.16 5.44 -3.30
N MET A 25 9.36 4.15 -3.26
CA MET A 25 9.87 3.41 -4.39
C MET A 25 8.73 3.37 -5.42
N MET A 26 8.85 4.17 -6.47
CA MET A 26 8.22 3.76 -7.71
C MET A 26 8.74 2.35 -7.99
N PRO A 27 7.87 1.36 -8.15
CA PRO A 27 8.31 0.01 -8.45
C PRO A 27 8.99 0.05 -9.81
N ASN A 28 10.32 -0.04 -9.80
CA ASN A 28 11.12 -0.25 -11.02
C ASN A 28 10.98 -1.70 -11.49
N GLU A 29 10.19 -2.49 -10.79
CA GLU A 29 9.93 -3.89 -11.12
C GLU A 29 8.68 -3.97 -12.00
N LYS A 30 8.88 -4.46 -13.20
CA LYS A 30 7.77 -4.88 -14.06
C LYS A 30 7.05 -6.04 -13.37
N PRO A 31 5.71 -6.08 -13.36
CA PRO A 31 4.97 -7.18 -12.77
C PRO A 31 5.41 -8.51 -13.41
N LYS A 32 5.70 -9.50 -12.57
CA LYS A 32 6.21 -10.82 -12.98
C LYS A 32 5.19 -11.59 -13.83
N ASN A 33 3.89 -11.39 -13.59
CA ASN A 33 2.84 -12.17 -14.22
C ASN A 33 1.61 -11.32 -14.63
N VAL A 34 1.80 -10.42 -15.61
CA VAL A 34 0.78 -9.46 -16.08
C VAL A 34 -0.55 -10.14 -16.40
N LYS A 35 -0.54 -11.28 -17.09
CA LYS A 35 -1.78 -11.99 -17.48
C LYS A 35 -2.60 -12.43 -16.26
N LYS A 36 -1.95 -12.99 -15.23
CA LYS A 36 -2.61 -13.44 -13.99
C LYS A 36 -3.21 -12.25 -13.23
N VAL A 37 -2.44 -11.16 -13.12
CA VAL A 37 -2.87 -9.93 -12.41
C VAL A 37 -4.07 -9.30 -13.11
N VAL A 38 -4.01 -9.11 -14.44
CA VAL A 38 -5.11 -8.55 -15.23
C VAL A 38 -6.36 -9.43 -15.13
N SER A 39 -6.23 -10.76 -15.25
CA SER A 39 -7.36 -11.68 -15.12
C SER A 39 -8.04 -11.58 -13.75
N ARG A 40 -7.26 -11.45 -12.67
CA ARG A 40 -7.81 -11.26 -11.31
C ARG A 40 -8.48 -9.90 -11.14
N LEU A 41 -7.88 -8.82 -11.65
CA LEU A 41 -8.51 -7.49 -11.64
C LEU A 41 -9.84 -7.50 -12.39
N LEU A 42 -9.87 -8.11 -13.57
CA LEU A 42 -11.10 -8.26 -14.34
C LEU A 42 -12.15 -9.09 -13.59
N LYS A 43 -11.75 -10.07 -12.78
CA LYS A 43 -12.67 -10.82 -11.92
C LYS A 43 -13.26 -9.95 -10.81
N TYR A 44 -12.47 -9.05 -10.21
CA TYR A 44 -12.97 -8.07 -9.22
C TYR A 44 -13.96 -7.08 -9.86
N ILE A 45 -13.63 -6.55 -11.03
CA ILE A 45 -14.51 -5.67 -11.82
C ILE A 45 -15.76 -6.43 -12.26
N GLY A 46 -15.60 -7.68 -12.70
CA GLY A 46 -16.68 -8.58 -13.13
C GLY A 46 -17.69 -8.94 -12.02
N ALA A 47 -17.36 -8.69 -10.75
CA ALA A 47 -18.35 -8.78 -9.69
C ALA A 47 -19.50 -7.76 -9.87
N PHE A 48 -19.27 -6.69 -10.64
CA PHE A 48 -20.23 -5.62 -10.95
C PHE A 48 -20.61 -5.63 -12.44
N LYS A 49 -20.95 -6.81 -12.97
CA LYS A 49 -21.20 -7.09 -14.41
C LYS A 49 -22.14 -6.07 -15.06
N VAL A 50 -23.23 -5.73 -14.39
CA VAL A 50 -24.25 -4.81 -14.92
C VAL A 50 -23.65 -3.42 -15.18
N LEU A 51 -22.92 -2.85 -14.22
CA LEU A 51 -22.28 -1.55 -14.38
C LEU A 51 -21.22 -1.57 -15.48
N PHE A 52 -20.44 -2.65 -15.56
CA PHE A 52 -19.44 -2.80 -16.60
C PHE A 52 -20.07 -2.89 -18.01
N ILE A 53 -21.16 -3.64 -18.18
CA ILE A 53 -21.89 -3.74 -19.44
C ILE A 53 -22.49 -2.37 -19.82
N ILE A 54 -23.10 -1.67 -18.88
CA ILE A 54 -23.65 -0.32 -19.14
C ILE A 54 -22.53 0.63 -19.57
N LEU A 55 -21.38 0.59 -18.91
CA LEU A 55 -20.20 1.40 -19.30
C LEU A 55 -19.81 1.15 -20.75
N ILE A 56 -19.70 -0.12 -21.15
CA ILE A 56 -19.32 -0.50 -22.53
C ILE A 56 -20.36 0.00 -23.53
N ILE A 57 -21.66 -0.14 -23.24
CA ILE A 57 -22.74 0.34 -24.12
C ILE A 57 -22.67 1.85 -24.29
N VAL A 58 -22.49 2.60 -23.20
CA VAL A 58 -22.40 4.06 -23.25
C VAL A 58 -21.15 4.51 -24.04
N VAL A 59 -20.01 3.83 -23.87
CA VAL A 59 -18.79 4.09 -24.64
C VAL A 59 -18.99 3.81 -26.13
N ILE A 60 -19.63 2.70 -26.49
CA ILE A 60 -19.94 2.38 -27.89
C ILE A 60 -20.84 3.46 -28.48
N LEU A 61 -21.91 3.86 -27.79
CA LEU A 61 -22.84 4.89 -28.23
C LEU A 61 -22.14 6.24 -28.42
N SER A 62 -21.26 6.62 -27.49
CA SER A 62 -20.42 7.83 -27.59
C SER A 62 -19.52 7.78 -28.82
N THR A 63 -18.90 6.63 -29.06
CA THR A 63 -17.99 6.46 -30.21
C THR A 63 -18.75 6.50 -31.54
N LEU A 64 -19.90 5.86 -31.61
CA LEU A 64 -20.76 5.94 -32.82
C LEU A 64 -21.20 7.37 -33.10
N ALA A 65 -21.66 8.11 -32.07
CA ALA A 65 -22.00 9.53 -32.23
C ALA A 65 -20.79 10.39 -32.68
N THR A 66 -19.58 10.02 -32.23
CA THR A 66 -18.35 10.69 -32.66
C THR A 66 -18.06 10.43 -34.15
N LEU A 67 -18.20 9.21 -34.60
CA LEU A 67 -17.97 8.82 -36.00
C LEU A 67 -19.03 9.45 -36.91
N GLU A 68 -20.29 9.41 -36.52
CA GLU A 68 -21.42 10.01 -37.24
C GLU A 68 -21.25 11.53 -37.36
N SER A 69 -20.75 12.21 -36.32
CA SER A 69 -20.44 13.65 -36.37
C SER A 69 -19.40 14.00 -37.44
N ASN A 70 -18.53 13.07 -37.85
CA ASN A 70 -17.56 13.29 -38.91
C ASN A 70 -18.24 13.23 -40.29
N ILE A 71 -19.17 12.30 -40.47
CA ILE A 71 -19.97 12.16 -41.69
C ILE A 71 -20.90 13.36 -41.83
N ALA A 72 -21.54 13.79 -40.74
CA ALA A 72 -22.41 14.97 -40.75
C ALA A 72 -21.68 16.25 -41.16
N ILE A 73 -20.39 16.41 -40.84
CA ILE A 73 -19.58 17.55 -41.36
C ILE A 73 -19.37 17.48 -42.87
N LYS A 74 -19.12 16.27 -43.42
CA LYS A 74 -19.04 16.10 -44.88
C LYS A 74 -20.34 16.59 -45.54
N ASP A 75 -21.49 16.08 -45.08
CA ASP A 75 -22.79 16.42 -45.64
C ASP A 75 -23.14 17.90 -45.45
N LEU A 76 -22.75 18.48 -44.28
CA LEU A 76 -22.93 19.92 -44.03
C LEU A 76 -22.15 20.80 -45.04
N VAL A 77 -20.88 20.44 -45.30
CA VAL A 77 -20.06 21.18 -46.26
C VAL A 77 -20.56 20.97 -47.68
N GLU A 78 -20.95 19.76 -48.04
CA GLU A 78 -21.52 19.47 -49.37
C GLU A 78 -22.86 20.19 -49.62
N SER A 79 -23.67 20.42 -48.56
CA SER A 79 -24.93 21.14 -48.64
C SER A 79 -24.80 22.62 -49.02
N LEU A 80 -23.59 23.19 -48.85
CA LEU A 80 -23.30 24.58 -49.30
C LEU A 80 -23.17 24.70 -50.82
N GLY A 81 -23.20 23.59 -51.55
CA GLY A 81 -22.99 23.51 -52.97
C GLY A 81 -21.51 23.58 -53.37
N SER A 82 -21.23 23.16 -54.59
CA SER A 82 -19.87 23.21 -55.15
C SER A 82 -19.78 24.24 -56.25
N TYR A 83 -18.96 25.27 -56.02
CA TYR A 83 -18.68 26.33 -57.01
C TYR A 83 -17.28 26.15 -57.59
N ASP A 84 -17.21 26.05 -58.90
CA ASP A 84 -15.94 25.98 -59.61
C ASP A 84 -15.42 27.42 -59.80
N ILE A 85 -14.36 27.75 -59.05
CA ILE A 85 -13.74 29.08 -59.06
C ILE A 85 -13.03 29.34 -60.40
N ILE A 86 -12.54 28.29 -61.07
CA ILE A 86 -11.79 28.41 -62.32
C ILE A 86 -12.73 28.76 -63.47
N ASN A 87 -13.87 28.06 -63.53
CA ASN A 87 -14.85 28.24 -64.59
C ASN A 87 -15.98 29.22 -64.24
N HIS A 88 -15.93 29.83 -63.08
CA HIS A 88 -16.98 30.76 -62.58
C HIS A 88 -18.40 30.18 -62.68
N SER A 89 -18.57 28.86 -62.44
CA SER A 89 -19.82 28.18 -62.57
C SER A 89 -20.05 27.19 -61.42
N TRP A 90 -21.31 26.84 -61.13
CA TRP A 90 -21.62 25.74 -60.24
C TRP A 90 -21.23 24.41 -60.84
N VAL A 91 -20.59 23.53 -60.04
CA VAL A 91 -20.17 22.21 -60.51
C VAL A 91 -21.40 21.39 -60.89
N ILE A 92 -21.38 20.82 -62.10
CA ILE A 92 -22.41 19.93 -62.59
C ILE A 92 -21.91 18.48 -62.37
N LYS A 93 -22.63 17.73 -61.50
CA LYS A 93 -22.38 16.32 -61.26
C LYS A 93 -23.60 15.56 -61.77
N ASP A 94 -23.37 14.55 -62.64
CA ASP A 94 -24.44 13.70 -63.23
C ASP A 94 -25.55 14.49 -63.95
N GLY A 95 -25.21 15.64 -64.60
CA GLY A 95 -26.17 16.49 -65.26
C GLY A 95 -26.99 17.42 -64.38
N VAL A 96 -26.72 17.44 -63.07
CA VAL A 96 -27.41 18.27 -62.09
C VAL A 96 -26.43 19.32 -61.51
N THR A 97 -26.82 20.59 -61.54
CA THR A 97 -26.06 21.67 -60.90
C THR A 97 -26.11 21.49 -59.38
N GLN A 98 -24.94 21.40 -58.74
CA GLN A 98 -24.86 21.29 -57.26
C GLN A 98 -25.14 22.66 -56.64
N LEU A 99 -26.40 23.02 -56.53
CA LEU A 99 -26.88 24.23 -55.85
C LEU A 99 -26.94 24.02 -54.32
N PRO A 100 -26.80 25.09 -53.52
CA PRO A 100 -26.98 25.03 -52.09
C PRO A 100 -28.34 24.44 -51.70
N SER A 101 -28.34 23.39 -50.85
CA SER A 101 -29.58 22.75 -50.37
C SER A 101 -29.85 23.15 -48.91
N LYS A 102 -30.81 24.04 -48.70
CA LYS A 102 -31.23 24.48 -47.36
C LYS A 102 -31.69 23.30 -46.49
N THR A 103 -32.43 22.37 -47.05
CA THR A 103 -32.96 21.21 -46.31
C THR A 103 -31.84 20.29 -45.85
N LEU A 104 -30.88 19.98 -46.73
CA LEU A 104 -29.72 19.17 -46.39
C LEU A 104 -28.86 19.86 -45.32
N PHE A 105 -28.67 21.18 -45.46
CA PHE A 105 -27.92 22.00 -44.48
C PHE A 105 -28.54 21.94 -43.10
N TYR A 106 -29.83 22.21 -42.94
CA TYR A 106 -30.50 22.18 -41.63
C TYR A 106 -30.54 20.77 -41.02
N ASN A 107 -30.75 19.74 -41.84
CA ASN A 107 -30.75 18.36 -41.36
C ASN A 107 -29.34 17.94 -40.88
N SER A 108 -28.28 18.22 -41.63
CA SER A 108 -26.92 17.90 -41.24
C SER A 108 -26.46 18.72 -40.02
N LEU A 109 -26.89 19.98 -39.91
CA LEU A 109 -26.62 20.82 -38.73
C LEU A 109 -27.33 20.26 -37.49
N LEU A 110 -28.60 19.89 -37.62
CA LEU A 110 -29.37 19.30 -36.50
C LEU A 110 -28.77 17.99 -36.05
N LEU A 111 -28.38 17.12 -37.02
CA LEU A 111 -27.70 15.86 -36.75
C LEU A 111 -26.38 16.08 -36.01
N LEU A 112 -25.58 17.04 -36.48
CA LEU A 112 -24.28 17.38 -35.88
C LEU A 112 -24.46 17.86 -34.42
N VAL A 113 -25.39 18.77 -34.18
CA VAL A 113 -25.72 19.26 -32.82
C VAL A 113 -26.22 18.08 -31.96
N GLY A 114 -27.10 17.24 -32.48
CA GLY A 114 -27.60 16.05 -31.77
C GLY A 114 -26.47 15.08 -31.39
N CYS A 115 -25.53 14.82 -32.31
CA CYS A 115 -24.36 13.99 -32.05
C CYS A 115 -23.49 14.59 -30.94
N TYR A 116 -23.23 15.91 -30.96
CA TYR A 116 -22.43 16.54 -29.88
C TYR A 116 -23.13 16.52 -28.54
N VAL A 117 -24.43 16.79 -28.48
CA VAL A 117 -25.22 16.69 -27.25
C VAL A 117 -25.16 15.25 -26.71
N LEU A 118 -25.37 14.26 -27.57
CA LEU A 118 -25.26 12.86 -27.20
C LEU A 118 -23.87 12.50 -26.69
N GLN A 119 -22.81 12.98 -27.33
CA GLN A 119 -21.43 12.77 -26.87
C GLN A 119 -21.21 13.33 -25.47
N VAL A 120 -21.66 14.55 -25.18
CA VAL A 120 -21.51 15.18 -23.86
C VAL A 120 -22.24 14.36 -22.79
N ILE A 121 -23.49 13.94 -23.09
CA ILE A 121 -24.27 13.11 -22.18
C ILE A 121 -23.56 11.75 -21.93
N CYS A 122 -23.16 11.07 -22.99
CA CYS A 122 -22.44 9.79 -22.87
C CYS A 122 -21.11 9.93 -22.14
N GLN A 123 -20.36 11.01 -22.38
CA GLN A 123 -19.10 11.26 -21.69
C GLN A 123 -19.32 11.48 -20.19
N TYR A 124 -20.37 12.21 -19.80
CA TYR A 124 -20.75 12.39 -18.41
C TYR A 124 -21.05 11.03 -17.74
N PHE A 125 -21.89 10.21 -18.36
CA PHE A 125 -22.24 8.89 -17.84
C PHE A 125 -21.03 7.94 -17.81
N THR A 126 -20.15 7.98 -18.80
CA THR A 126 -18.91 7.19 -18.81
C THR A 126 -18.04 7.50 -17.60
N THR A 127 -17.84 8.79 -17.31
CA THR A 127 -17.06 9.24 -16.14
C THR A 127 -17.73 8.84 -14.82
N LEU A 128 -19.04 9.05 -14.71
CA LEU A 128 -19.80 8.74 -13.50
C LEU A 128 -19.84 7.23 -13.22
N ILE A 129 -20.14 6.40 -14.22
CA ILE A 129 -20.19 4.95 -14.08
C ILE A 129 -18.79 4.39 -13.83
N GLY A 130 -17.76 4.93 -14.50
CA GLY A 130 -16.36 4.56 -14.29
C GLY A 130 -15.90 4.82 -12.85
N ALA A 131 -16.20 6.00 -12.31
CA ALA A 131 -15.89 6.35 -10.92
C ALA A 131 -16.65 5.45 -9.93
N TYR A 132 -17.94 5.20 -10.16
CA TYR A 132 -18.74 4.34 -9.29
C TYR A 132 -18.25 2.88 -9.30
N LEU A 133 -17.90 2.36 -10.47
CA LEU A 133 -17.31 1.03 -10.64
C LEU A 133 -15.96 0.91 -9.93
N ALA A 134 -15.11 1.93 -10.05
CA ALA A 134 -13.82 1.97 -9.37
C ALA A 134 -13.98 1.96 -7.85
N ILE A 135 -14.83 2.83 -7.28
CA ILE A 135 -15.09 2.90 -5.84
C ILE A 135 -15.64 1.57 -5.28
N LYS A 136 -16.59 0.95 -5.99
CA LYS A 136 -17.15 -0.35 -5.57
C LYS A 136 -16.12 -1.47 -5.60
N THR A 137 -15.29 -1.52 -6.66
CA THR A 137 -14.21 -2.50 -6.79
C THR A 137 -13.16 -2.31 -5.70
N THR A 138 -12.74 -1.07 -5.47
CA THR A 138 -11.77 -0.69 -4.43
C THR A 138 -12.27 -1.03 -3.03
N ARG A 139 -13.54 -0.71 -2.72
CA ARG A 139 -14.15 -1.08 -1.44
C ARG A 139 -14.09 -2.59 -1.22
N LYS A 140 -14.43 -3.38 -2.22
CA LYS A 140 -14.36 -4.84 -2.13
C LYS A 140 -12.93 -5.31 -1.90
N MET A 141 -11.96 -4.79 -2.66
CA MET A 141 -10.54 -5.14 -2.49
C MET A 141 -10.02 -4.78 -1.09
N ARG A 142 -10.34 -3.58 -0.57
CA ARG A 142 -9.96 -3.18 0.79
C ARG A 142 -10.55 -4.09 1.86
N ASN A 143 -11.83 -4.44 1.72
CA ASN A 143 -12.48 -5.34 2.67
C ASN A 143 -11.83 -6.73 2.66
N ASP A 144 -11.59 -7.30 1.46
CA ASP A 144 -10.96 -8.61 1.31
C ASP A 144 -9.51 -8.58 1.86
N LEU A 145 -8.77 -7.50 1.56
CA LEU A 145 -7.39 -7.32 2.02
C LEU A 145 -7.31 -7.16 3.54
N PHE A 146 -8.18 -6.35 4.14
CA PHE A 146 -8.23 -6.17 5.60
C PHE A 146 -8.63 -7.47 6.31
N ALA A 147 -9.70 -8.14 5.83
CA ALA A 147 -10.13 -9.41 6.36
C ALA A 147 -9.03 -10.50 6.27
N LYS A 148 -8.15 -10.39 5.27
CA LYS A 148 -6.99 -11.28 5.11
C LYS A 148 -5.87 -10.89 6.07
N LEU A 149 -5.51 -9.62 6.17
CA LEU A 149 -4.43 -9.12 7.04
C LEU A 149 -4.66 -9.51 8.51
N VAL A 150 -5.89 -9.38 9.01
CA VAL A 150 -6.23 -9.74 10.41
C VAL A 150 -6.08 -11.24 10.69
N LYS A 151 -6.04 -12.06 9.63
CA LYS A 151 -5.93 -13.53 9.73
C LYS A 151 -4.54 -14.04 9.34
N LEU A 152 -3.61 -13.17 9.00
CA LEU A 152 -2.24 -13.58 8.71
C LEU A 152 -1.51 -13.98 9.99
N PRO A 153 -0.57 -14.94 9.91
CA PRO A 153 0.27 -15.30 11.05
C PRO A 153 1.16 -14.11 11.44
N ILE A 154 1.48 -13.98 12.72
CA ILE A 154 2.34 -12.90 13.24
C ILE A 154 3.72 -12.93 12.57
N SER A 155 4.23 -14.12 12.25
CA SER A 155 5.48 -14.28 11.49
C SER A 155 5.52 -13.50 10.18
N TYR A 156 4.37 -13.31 9.53
CA TYR A 156 4.27 -12.49 8.32
C TYR A 156 4.42 -10.99 8.64
N THR A 157 3.75 -10.51 9.68
CA THR A 157 3.82 -9.08 10.07
C THR A 157 5.19 -8.72 10.63
N ASP A 158 5.87 -9.61 11.32
CA ASP A 158 7.21 -9.41 11.87
C ASP A 158 8.29 -9.35 10.77
N THR A 159 8.08 -10.08 9.67
CA THR A 159 9.02 -10.08 8.53
C THR A 159 8.78 -8.96 7.52
N HIS A 160 7.61 -8.30 7.58
CA HIS A 160 7.23 -7.22 6.67
C HIS A 160 7.10 -5.90 7.42
N ALA A 161 7.67 -4.83 6.87
CA ALA A 161 7.53 -3.50 7.47
C ALA A 161 6.07 -3.05 7.50
N HIS A 162 5.58 -2.58 8.65
CA HIS A 162 4.21 -2.08 8.81
C HIS A 162 3.85 -0.99 7.77
N GLY A 163 4.80 -0.10 7.45
CA GLY A 163 4.62 0.91 6.42
C GLY A 163 4.41 0.34 5.02
N ASP A 164 5.00 -0.83 4.68
CA ASP A 164 4.74 -1.50 3.40
C ASP A 164 3.32 -2.07 3.35
N LEU A 165 2.87 -2.72 4.42
CA LEU A 165 1.51 -3.24 4.51
C LEU A 165 0.46 -2.12 4.42
N MET A 166 0.68 -1.00 5.11
CA MET A 166 -0.18 0.19 5.02
C MET A 166 -0.18 0.79 3.62
N SER A 167 0.99 0.89 2.97
CA SER A 167 1.11 1.39 1.59
C SER A 167 0.34 0.50 0.59
N ARG A 168 0.33 -0.81 0.78
CA ARG A 168 -0.46 -1.74 -0.06
C ARG A 168 -1.97 -1.55 0.14
N MET A 169 -2.42 -1.25 1.36
CA MET A 169 -3.84 -0.97 1.66
C MET A 169 -4.34 0.39 1.17
N THR A 170 -3.46 1.38 1.13
CA THR A 170 -3.79 2.75 0.74
C THR A 170 -3.34 3.03 -0.69
N ASN A 171 -2.05 3.29 -0.89
CA ASN A 171 -1.50 3.78 -2.16
C ASN A 171 -1.69 2.81 -3.32
N ASP A 172 -1.42 1.50 -3.13
CA ASP A 172 -1.52 0.52 -4.21
C ASP A 172 -2.99 0.33 -4.62
N VAL A 173 -3.90 0.26 -3.65
CA VAL A 173 -5.34 0.15 -3.92
C VAL A 173 -5.90 1.43 -4.55
N ASP A 174 -5.42 2.62 -4.16
CA ASP A 174 -5.82 3.89 -4.77
C ASP A 174 -5.28 4.03 -6.21
N ASN A 175 -4.07 3.58 -6.48
CA ASN A 175 -3.53 3.51 -7.85
C ASN A 175 -4.38 2.60 -8.75
N ILE A 176 -4.84 1.46 -8.23
CA ILE A 176 -5.78 0.58 -8.94
C ILE A 176 -7.09 1.30 -9.18
N SER A 177 -7.65 1.98 -8.16
CA SER A 177 -8.90 2.74 -8.25
C SER A 177 -8.84 3.80 -9.34
N ASN A 178 -7.80 4.63 -9.31
CA ASN A 178 -7.60 5.71 -10.28
C ASN A 178 -7.46 5.16 -11.71
N THR A 179 -6.72 4.07 -11.87
CA THR A 179 -6.54 3.43 -13.17
C THR A 179 -7.84 2.79 -13.67
N VAL A 180 -8.61 2.13 -12.83
CA VAL A 180 -9.91 1.56 -13.21
C VAL A 180 -10.88 2.68 -13.61
N SER A 181 -10.94 3.77 -12.85
CA SER A 181 -11.86 4.89 -13.09
C SER A 181 -11.57 5.61 -14.41
N SER A 182 -10.31 5.95 -14.66
CA SER A 182 -9.91 6.79 -15.80
C SER A 182 -9.58 5.99 -17.06
N THR A 183 -9.05 4.76 -16.90
CA THR A 183 -8.40 4.05 -18.00
C THR A 183 -9.35 3.11 -18.75
N LEU A 184 -10.30 2.45 -18.07
CA LEU A 184 -11.17 1.48 -18.74
C LEU A 184 -12.02 2.10 -19.84
N GLY A 185 -12.71 3.21 -19.54
CA GLY A 185 -13.53 3.94 -20.52
C GLY A 185 -12.69 4.48 -21.67
N SER A 186 -11.54 5.10 -21.36
CA SER A 186 -10.63 5.70 -22.34
C SER A 186 -9.98 4.66 -23.26
N LEU A 187 -9.58 3.49 -22.75
CA LEU A 187 -9.01 2.42 -23.59
C LEU A 187 -10.05 1.87 -24.56
N VAL A 188 -11.25 1.54 -24.09
CA VAL A 188 -12.30 1.00 -24.95
C VAL A 188 -12.71 2.03 -26.00
N SER A 189 -12.97 3.27 -25.59
CA SER A 189 -13.30 4.37 -26.52
C SER A 189 -12.17 4.62 -27.50
N GLY A 190 -10.91 4.67 -27.05
CA GLY A 190 -9.75 4.89 -27.91
C GLY A 190 -9.57 3.82 -28.98
N VAL A 191 -9.68 2.54 -28.61
CA VAL A 191 -9.58 1.43 -29.58
C VAL A 191 -10.72 1.47 -30.58
N LEU A 192 -11.96 1.68 -30.14
CA LEU A 192 -13.12 1.80 -31.03
C LEU A 192 -13.02 3.01 -31.95
N THR A 193 -12.53 4.13 -31.44
CA THR A 193 -12.33 5.36 -32.24
C THR A 193 -11.26 5.14 -33.31
N ILE A 194 -10.12 4.51 -32.96
CA ILE A 194 -9.08 4.19 -33.94
C ILE A 194 -9.63 3.31 -35.06
N ILE A 195 -10.31 2.21 -34.71
CA ILE A 195 -10.88 1.28 -35.70
C ILE A 195 -11.94 2.00 -36.55
N GLY A 196 -12.86 2.73 -35.93
CA GLY A 196 -13.92 3.44 -36.63
C GLY A 196 -13.42 4.54 -37.54
N CYS A 197 -12.48 5.39 -37.07
CA CYS A 197 -11.86 6.41 -37.91
C CYS A 197 -11.11 5.81 -39.10
N LEU A 198 -10.34 4.74 -38.86
CA LEU A 198 -9.62 4.05 -39.95
C LEU A 198 -10.58 3.46 -40.98
N ALA A 199 -11.67 2.84 -40.53
CA ALA A 199 -12.69 2.29 -41.42
C ALA A 199 -13.34 3.40 -42.29
N ILE A 200 -13.74 4.53 -41.70
CA ILE A 200 -14.29 5.67 -42.42
C ILE A 200 -13.28 6.23 -43.41
N MET A 201 -12.02 6.43 -42.99
CA MET A 201 -10.98 6.99 -43.85
C MET A 201 -10.70 6.09 -45.07
N ILE A 202 -10.60 4.80 -44.88
CA ILE A 202 -10.40 3.86 -46.00
C ILE A 202 -11.62 3.83 -46.93
N TRP A 203 -12.83 3.87 -46.34
CA TRP A 203 -14.08 3.85 -47.11
C TRP A 203 -14.23 5.04 -48.06
N TYR A 204 -13.89 6.26 -47.55
CA TYR A 204 -14.03 7.47 -48.36
C TYR A 204 -12.84 7.79 -49.26
N SER A 205 -11.59 7.50 -48.85
CA SER A 205 -10.43 7.66 -49.74
C SER A 205 -9.20 6.93 -49.23
N PRO A 206 -8.83 5.80 -49.82
CA PRO A 206 -7.59 5.08 -49.48
C PRO A 206 -6.33 5.91 -49.68
N LEU A 207 -6.30 6.77 -50.72
CA LEU A 207 -5.15 7.65 -51.01
C LEU A 207 -4.96 8.76 -49.95
N LEU A 208 -6.04 9.41 -49.55
CA LEU A 208 -5.96 10.41 -48.46
C LEU A 208 -5.63 9.76 -47.13
N THR A 209 -6.06 8.51 -46.94
CA THR A 209 -5.69 7.72 -45.76
C THR A 209 -4.17 7.49 -45.69
N LEU A 210 -3.54 7.13 -46.79
CA LEU A 210 -2.08 7.01 -46.89
C LEU A 210 -1.37 8.34 -46.56
N VAL A 211 -1.86 9.46 -47.07
CA VAL A 211 -1.32 10.79 -46.76
C VAL A 211 -1.43 11.09 -45.25
N SER A 212 -2.58 10.80 -44.62
CA SER A 212 -2.78 11.05 -43.20
C SER A 212 -1.92 10.13 -42.33
N MET A 213 -1.62 8.87 -42.79
CA MET A 213 -0.72 7.96 -42.09
C MET A 213 0.72 8.48 -41.98
N VAL A 214 1.17 9.36 -42.90
CA VAL A 214 2.50 9.97 -42.81
C VAL A 214 2.64 10.77 -41.50
N SER A 215 1.63 11.55 -41.12
CA SER A 215 1.65 12.29 -39.85
C SER A 215 1.66 11.39 -38.62
N LEU A 216 0.98 10.25 -38.69
CA LEU A 216 1.00 9.25 -37.62
C LEU A 216 2.39 8.62 -37.45
N VAL A 217 3.00 8.17 -38.55
CA VAL A 217 4.35 7.60 -38.50
C VAL A 217 5.34 8.64 -37.94
N LEU A 218 5.25 9.88 -38.37
CA LEU A 218 6.10 10.97 -37.86
C LEU A 218 5.86 11.20 -36.36
N THR A 219 4.60 11.19 -35.90
CA THR A 219 4.25 11.29 -34.48
C THR A 219 4.89 10.16 -33.66
N LEU A 220 4.79 8.92 -34.13
CA LEU A 220 5.38 7.76 -33.43
C LEU A 220 6.90 7.83 -33.38
N LEU A 221 7.56 8.22 -34.48
CA LEU A 221 9.01 8.36 -34.56
C LEU A 221 9.51 9.46 -33.61
N VAL A 222 8.88 10.63 -33.62
CA VAL A 222 9.27 11.74 -32.77
C VAL A 222 8.99 11.43 -31.30
N THR A 223 7.85 10.77 -30.98
CA THR A 223 7.55 10.33 -29.61
C THR A 223 8.61 9.34 -29.10
N ALA A 224 8.99 8.36 -29.92
CA ALA A 224 10.03 7.38 -29.56
C ALA A 224 11.40 8.07 -29.36
N PHE A 225 11.76 9.01 -30.24
CA PHE A 225 12.98 9.77 -30.14
C PHE A 225 13.03 10.63 -28.88
N MET A 226 12.01 11.44 -28.62
CA MET A 226 11.94 12.28 -27.42
C MET A 226 11.92 11.45 -26.13
N SER A 227 11.20 10.34 -26.10
CA SER A 227 11.15 9.44 -24.95
C SER A 227 12.52 8.88 -24.58
N LYS A 228 13.41 8.63 -25.56
CA LYS A 228 14.78 8.17 -25.32
C LYS A 228 15.60 9.19 -24.51
N PHE A 229 15.39 10.48 -24.71
CA PHE A 229 16.08 11.53 -23.95
C PHE A 229 15.37 11.84 -22.61
N MET A 230 14.05 11.76 -22.58
CA MET A 230 13.26 12.07 -21.38
C MET A 230 13.47 11.04 -20.27
N ARG A 231 13.44 9.74 -20.60
CA ARG A 231 13.53 8.66 -19.61
C ARG A 231 14.71 8.78 -18.62
N PRO A 232 15.97 8.93 -19.08
CA PRO A 232 17.11 9.01 -18.15
C PRO A 232 17.08 10.28 -17.30
N LEU A 233 16.56 11.41 -17.83
CA LEU A 233 16.42 12.63 -17.06
C LEU A 233 15.38 12.51 -15.96
N PHE A 234 14.21 11.95 -16.25
CA PHE A 234 13.18 11.70 -15.23
C PHE A 234 13.65 10.68 -14.18
N GLN A 235 14.35 9.62 -14.58
CA GLN A 235 14.91 8.66 -13.62
C GLN A 235 15.93 9.34 -12.71
N LYS A 236 16.81 10.17 -13.25
CA LYS A 236 17.79 10.94 -12.47
C LYS A 236 17.13 11.95 -11.55
N GLN A 237 16.11 12.67 -12.05
CA GLN A 237 15.32 13.61 -11.25
C GLN A 237 14.64 12.88 -10.07
N GLN A 238 14.03 11.73 -10.31
CA GLN A 238 13.38 10.94 -9.26
C GLN A 238 14.36 10.43 -8.22
N SER A 239 15.55 9.97 -8.65
CA SER A 239 16.60 9.56 -7.72
C SER A 239 17.09 10.73 -6.85
N LEU A 240 17.26 11.91 -7.44
CA LEU A 240 17.67 13.12 -6.69
C LEU A 240 16.57 13.60 -5.73
N LEU A 241 15.31 13.49 -6.12
CA LEU A 241 14.18 13.77 -5.22
C LEU A 241 14.16 12.80 -4.03
N GLY A 242 14.44 11.52 -4.28
CA GLY A 242 14.59 10.53 -3.23
C GLY A 242 15.68 10.90 -2.22
N ASN A 243 16.85 11.30 -2.71
CA ASN A 243 17.96 11.75 -1.85
C ASN A 243 17.60 13.01 -1.05
N LEU A 244 16.93 13.99 -1.69
CA LEU A 244 16.48 15.21 -1.03
C LEU A 244 15.49 14.90 0.08
N ASN A 245 14.52 14.02 -0.17
CA ASN A 245 13.55 13.60 0.84
C ASN A 245 14.22 12.87 2.00
N THR A 246 15.18 11.96 1.74
CA THR A 246 15.94 11.27 2.80
C THR A 246 16.70 12.27 3.67
N GLN A 247 17.38 13.25 3.05
CA GLN A 247 18.08 14.30 3.78
C GLN A 247 17.12 15.14 4.63
N THR A 248 15.96 15.50 4.08
CA THR A 248 14.93 16.25 4.81
C THR A 248 14.41 15.46 6.02
N GLU A 249 14.09 14.17 5.83
CA GLU A 249 13.62 13.29 6.89
C GLU A 249 14.66 13.15 8.01
N GLU A 250 15.93 12.95 7.65
CA GLU A 250 17.04 12.84 8.61
C GLU A 250 17.19 14.14 9.42
N MET A 251 17.15 15.31 8.76
CA MET A 251 17.28 16.60 9.43
C MET A 251 16.07 16.91 10.33
N VAL A 252 14.85 16.62 9.90
CA VAL A 252 13.63 16.84 10.69
C VAL A 252 13.59 15.90 11.90
N THR A 253 13.93 14.64 11.71
CA THR A 253 13.99 13.64 12.80
C THR A 253 15.09 13.99 13.80
N GLY A 254 16.25 14.42 13.30
CA GLY A 254 17.41 14.82 14.09
C GLY A 254 17.43 16.29 14.54
N ILE A 255 16.34 17.07 14.38
CA ILE A 255 16.35 18.52 14.56
C ILE A 255 16.86 18.96 15.94
N LYS A 256 16.54 18.20 17.00
CA LYS A 256 17.03 18.48 18.35
C LYS A 256 18.55 18.34 18.44
N THR A 257 19.13 17.35 17.77
CA THR A 257 20.58 17.13 17.70
C THR A 257 21.25 18.23 16.88
N VAL A 258 20.69 18.55 15.71
CA VAL A 258 21.18 19.65 14.84
C VAL A 258 21.22 20.97 15.63
N ALA A 259 20.15 21.26 16.38
CA ALA A 259 20.08 22.46 17.21
C ALA A 259 21.06 22.44 18.40
N ALA A 260 21.18 21.29 19.10
CA ALA A 260 22.06 21.14 20.26
C ALA A 260 23.54 21.34 19.90
N TYR A 261 23.95 20.98 18.69
CA TYR A 261 25.33 21.14 18.21
C TYR A 261 25.55 22.37 17.33
N ASN A 262 24.54 23.26 17.18
CA ASN A 262 24.57 24.45 16.31
C ASN A 262 24.96 24.18 14.86
N HIS A 263 24.49 23.06 14.29
CA HIS A 263 24.79 22.64 12.92
C HIS A 263 23.72 23.08 11.89
N GLN A 264 22.87 24.07 12.20
CA GLN A 264 21.76 24.52 11.33
C GLN A 264 22.25 25.02 9.97
N GLU A 265 23.34 25.82 9.94
CA GLU A 265 23.88 26.35 8.69
C GLU A 265 24.52 25.23 7.83
N ILE A 266 25.19 24.27 8.45
CA ILE A 266 25.75 23.10 7.74
C ILE A 266 24.62 22.28 7.11
N ALA A 267 23.57 21.99 7.89
CA ALA A 267 22.40 21.26 7.40
C ALA A 267 21.69 21.98 6.24
N LYS A 268 21.61 23.31 6.32
CA LYS A 268 21.04 24.16 5.26
C LYS A 268 21.89 24.15 3.99
N ASP A 269 23.21 24.18 4.12
CA ASP A 269 24.12 24.14 2.97
C ASP A 269 24.07 22.78 2.26
N GLU A 270 24.00 21.69 3.01
CA GLU A 270 23.81 20.35 2.46
C GLU A 270 22.49 20.23 1.72
N PHE A 271 21.38 20.70 2.34
CA PHE A 271 20.07 20.73 1.70
C PHE A 271 20.09 21.55 0.40
N ASN A 272 20.69 22.74 0.42
CA ASN A 272 20.80 23.59 -0.75
C ASN A 272 21.59 22.90 -1.88
N HIS A 273 22.67 22.19 -1.55
CA HIS A 273 23.45 21.42 -2.53
C HIS A 273 22.59 20.33 -3.24
N PHE A 274 21.80 19.57 -2.48
CA PHE A 274 20.88 18.58 -3.05
C PHE A 274 19.76 19.24 -3.86
N SER A 275 19.18 20.33 -3.35
CA SER A 275 18.13 21.12 -3.98
C SER A 275 18.60 21.72 -5.32
N ASP A 276 19.78 22.30 -5.36
CA ASP A 276 20.38 22.88 -6.59
C ASP A 276 20.63 21.81 -7.65
N THR A 277 21.12 20.65 -7.22
CA THR A 277 21.37 19.52 -8.13
C THR A 277 20.05 18.99 -8.70
N TYR A 278 19.02 18.85 -7.86
CA TYR A 278 17.67 18.48 -8.28
C TYR A 278 17.08 19.51 -9.25
N CYS A 279 17.21 20.81 -8.93
CA CYS A 279 16.71 21.91 -9.76
C CYS A 279 17.36 21.89 -11.16
N LYS A 280 18.68 21.74 -11.26
CA LYS A 280 19.40 21.71 -12.56
C LYS A 280 18.94 20.54 -13.44
N VAL A 281 18.73 19.37 -12.86
CA VAL A 281 18.27 18.19 -13.62
C VAL A 281 16.78 18.31 -13.93
N GLY A 282 15.97 18.76 -12.97
CA GLY A 282 14.54 18.98 -13.11
C GLY A 282 14.23 20.01 -14.22
N LEU A 283 14.99 21.10 -14.29
CA LEU A 283 14.84 22.12 -15.31
C LEU A 283 15.07 21.55 -16.72
N LYS A 284 16.12 20.73 -16.89
CA LYS A 284 16.38 20.05 -18.18
C LYS A 284 15.28 19.06 -18.53
N ALA A 285 14.81 18.27 -17.56
CA ALA A 285 13.71 17.34 -17.76
C ALA A 285 12.42 18.07 -18.15
N GLN A 286 12.13 19.20 -17.49
CA GLN A 286 10.92 19.99 -17.73
C GLN A 286 10.96 20.73 -19.09
N ILE A 287 12.11 21.24 -19.52
CA ILE A 287 12.27 21.86 -20.84
C ILE A 287 11.98 20.85 -21.94
N ILE A 288 12.60 19.65 -21.86
CA ILE A 288 12.40 18.61 -22.88
C ILE A 288 10.96 18.09 -22.84
N SER A 289 10.40 17.86 -21.66
CA SER A 289 9.01 17.43 -21.50
C SER A 289 8.02 18.50 -21.99
N GLY A 290 8.25 19.76 -21.64
CA GLY A 290 7.40 20.88 -22.05
C GLY A 290 7.43 21.16 -23.55
N SER A 291 8.53 20.84 -24.24
CA SER A 291 8.63 20.97 -25.69
C SER A 291 7.83 19.89 -26.45
N MET A 292 7.44 18.79 -25.78
CA MET A 292 6.66 17.71 -26.40
C MET A 292 5.34 18.20 -26.99
N GLY A 293 4.58 19.03 -26.23
CA GLY A 293 3.29 19.58 -26.66
C GLY A 293 3.39 20.41 -27.95
N PRO A 294 4.22 21.45 -28.00
CA PRO A 294 4.45 22.24 -29.23
C PRO A 294 4.90 21.39 -30.42
N VAL A 295 5.81 20.44 -30.21
CA VAL A 295 6.29 19.56 -31.29
C VAL A 295 5.16 18.68 -31.83
N MET A 296 4.34 18.08 -30.95
CA MET A 296 3.19 17.26 -31.36
C MET A 296 2.13 18.09 -32.08
N ASN A 297 1.88 19.33 -31.63
CA ASN A 297 0.98 20.27 -32.34
C ASN A 297 1.51 20.63 -33.71
N PHE A 298 2.82 20.86 -33.84
CA PHE A 298 3.44 21.14 -35.16
C PHE A 298 3.24 19.95 -36.11
N ILE A 299 3.50 18.71 -35.66
CA ILE A 299 3.31 17.51 -36.48
C ILE A 299 1.82 17.33 -36.84
N GLY A 300 0.91 17.58 -35.92
CA GLY A 300 -0.53 17.54 -36.17
C GLY A 300 -0.97 18.55 -37.22
N ASN A 301 -0.44 19.79 -37.16
CA ASN A 301 -0.73 20.86 -38.13
C ASN A 301 -0.07 20.56 -39.49
N LEU A 302 1.13 19.94 -39.51
CA LEU A 302 1.75 19.48 -40.74
C LEU A 302 0.88 18.39 -41.40
N GLY A 303 0.36 17.43 -40.62
CA GLY A 303 -0.60 16.42 -41.11
C GLY A 303 -1.86 17.05 -41.69
N TYR A 304 -2.41 18.08 -40.99
CA TYR A 304 -3.54 18.84 -41.46
C TYR A 304 -3.24 19.52 -42.81
N PHE A 305 -2.08 20.18 -42.93
CA PHE A 305 -1.62 20.79 -44.15
C PHE A 305 -1.48 19.77 -45.30
N LEU A 306 -0.87 18.62 -45.04
CA LEU A 306 -0.70 17.56 -46.03
C LEU A 306 -2.05 17.05 -46.56
N VAL A 307 -3.00 16.78 -45.67
CA VAL A 307 -4.36 16.33 -46.05
C VAL A 307 -5.07 17.40 -46.89
N CYS A 308 -4.98 18.69 -46.53
CA CYS A 308 -5.54 19.79 -47.29
C CYS A 308 -4.89 19.88 -48.68
N PHE A 309 -3.56 19.89 -48.72
CA PHE A 309 -2.79 20.09 -49.97
C PHE A 309 -3.02 18.95 -50.96
N PHE A 310 -2.82 17.71 -50.52
CA PHE A 310 -3.05 16.55 -51.40
C PHE A 310 -4.53 16.35 -51.69
N GLY A 311 -5.41 16.62 -50.74
CA GLY A 311 -6.86 16.56 -50.95
C GLY A 311 -7.32 17.52 -52.02
N ALA A 312 -6.80 18.76 -52.02
CA ALA A 312 -7.09 19.75 -53.09
C ALA A 312 -6.53 19.31 -54.45
N ILE A 313 -5.30 18.77 -54.50
CA ILE A 313 -4.73 18.24 -55.76
C ILE A 313 -5.57 17.10 -56.29
N PHE A 314 -6.00 16.19 -55.44
CA PHE A 314 -6.82 15.02 -55.85
C PHE A 314 -8.19 15.48 -56.36
N ALA A 315 -8.80 16.46 -55.68
CA ALA A 315 -10.05 17.07 -56.10
C ALA A 315 -9.94 17.69 -57.50
N ILE A 316 -8.90 18.53 -57.73
CA ILE A 316 -8.70 19.24 -59.01
C ILE A 316 -8.36 18.29 -60.14
N LYS A 317 -7.54 17.26 -59.87
CA LYS A 317 -7.12 16.29 -60.89
C LYS A 317 -8.10 15.14 -61.11
N GLY A 318 -9.16 15.04 -60.32
CA GLY A 318 -10.10 13.93 -60.34
C GLY A 318 -9.44 12.57 -59.98
N ILE A 319 -8.32 12.62 -59.21
CA ILE A 319 -7.55 11.45 -58.81
C ILE A 319 -8.06 10.99 -57.46
N GLY A 320 -8.24 9.69 -57.24
CA GLY A 320 -8.60 9.17 -55.95
C GLY A 320 -10.10 9.29 -55.70
N THR A 321 -10.87 8.57 -56.45
CA THR A 321 -12.31 8.41 -56.19
C THR A 321 -12.53 7.64 -54.89
N THR A 322 -13.68 7.89 -54.24
CA THR A 322 -14.17 7.06 -53.13
C THR A 322 -14.30 5.62 -53.58
N LEU A 323 -14.37 4.65 -52.63
CA LEU A 323 -14.70 3.27 -53.01
C LEU A 323 -16.04 3.13 -53.76
N GLN A 324 -16.88 4.18 -53.67
CA GLN A 324 -18.16 4.26 -54.39
C GLN A 324 -18.03 5.00 -55.76
N GLY A 325 -16.82 5.39 -56.16
CA GLY A 325 -16.58 6.07 -57.43
C GLY A 325 -16.81 7.62 -57.39
N GLU A 326 -17.12 8.17 -56.24
CA GLU A 326 -17.31 9.64 -56.10
C GLU A 326 -15.99 10.40 -56.13
N VAL A 327 -15.95 11.59 -56.75
CA VAL A 327 -14.79 12.47 -56.76
C VAL A 327 -14.61 13.10 -55.35
N ILE A 328 -13.35 13.25 -54.94
CA ILE A 328 -13.03 13.89 -53.66
C ILE A 328 -13.47 15.35 -53.70
N GLY A 329 -14.51 15.70 -52.91
CA GLY A 329 -15.02 17.07 -52.75
C GLY A 329 -14.54 17.74 -51.46
N ALA A 330 -14.90 19.02 -51.31
CA ALA A 330 -14.58 19.82 -50.14
C ALA A 330 -15.12 19.20 -48.83
N GLY A 331 -16.28 18.54 -48.86
CA GLY A 331 -16.88 17.83 -47.73
C GLY A 331 -16.02 16.66 -47.25
N ILE A 332 -15.52 15.85 -48.18
CA ILE A 332 -14.63 14.73 -47.85
C ILE A 332 -13.32 15.26 -47.23
N ILE A 333 -12.73 16.32 -47.78
CA ILE A 333 -11.52 16.92 -47.22
C ILE A 333 -11.79 17.41 -45.79
N ALA A 334 -12.88 18.15 -45.54
CA ALA A 334 -13.26 18.64 -44.23
C ALA A 334 -13.45 17.48 -43.20
N MET A 335 -14.12 16.40 -43.63
CA MET A 335 -14.27 15.17 -42.82
C MET A 335 -12.89 14.56 -42.49
N PHE A 336 -11.99 14.43 -43.48
CA PHE A 336 -10.65 13.86 -43.25
C PHE A 336 -9.81 14.70 -42.29
N LEU A 337 -9.88 16.03 -42.36
CA LEU A 337 -9.18 16.93 -41.45
C LEU A 337 -9.59 16.70 -39.99
N LYS A 338 -10.89 16.50 -39.72
CA LYS A 338 -11.39 16.19 -38.38
C LYS A 338 -11.04 14.74 -37.98
N THR A 339 -11.29 13.77 -38.86
CA THR A 339 -11.09 12.34 -38.58
C THR A 339 -9.62 12.01 -38.33
N SER A 340 -8.68 12.63 -39.07
CA SER A 340 -7.23 12.47 -38.86
C SER A 340 -6.78 12.94 -37.48
N LYS A 341 -7.32 14.06 -36.97
CA LYS A 341 -7.05 14.50 -35.59
C LYS A 341 -7.64 13.54 -34.56
N GLN A 342 -8.86 13.06 -34.79
CA GLN A 342 -9.52 12.09 -33.88
C GLN A 342 -8.82 10.73 -33.87
N PHE A 343 -8.25 10.32 -34.99
CA PHE A 343 -7.47 9.08 -35.09
C PHE A 343 -6.16 9.14 -34.28
N THR A 344 -5.46 10.27 -34.31
CA THR A 344 -4.15 10.43 -33.67
C THR A 344 -4.26 10.62 -32.13
N ARG A 345 -5.34 11.22 -31.65
CA ARG A 345 -5.54 11.55 -30.25
C ARG A 345 -5.52 10.33 -29.30
N PRO A 346 -6.28 9.24 -29.54
CA PRO A 346 -6.28 8.07 -28.66
C PRO A 346 -4.92 7.37 -28.60
N ILE A 347 -4.11 7.42 -29.64
CA ILE A 347 -2.77 6.81 -29.68
C ILE A 347 -1.87 7.51 -28.64
N ASN A 348 -1.92 8.84 -28.60
CA ASN A 348 -1.18 9.62 -27.61
C ASN A 348 -1.70 9.38 -26.18
N GLU A 349 -3.02 9.29 -26.01
CA GLU A 349 -3.65 9.00 -24.71
C GLU A 349 -3.24 7.62 -24.18
N ILE A 350 -3.29 6.58 -25.02
CA ILE A 350 -2.85 5.21 -24.65
C ILE A 350 -1.38 5.20 -24.24
N ALA A 351 -0.52 5.95 -24.93
CA ALA A 351 0.89 6.04 -24.58
C ALA A 351 1.13 6.67 -23.20
N GLN A 352 0.32 7.68 -22.81
CA GLN A 352 0.37 8.29 -21.47
C GLN A 352 -0.19 7.35 -20.40
N LEU A 353 -1.28 6.64 -20.69
CA LEU A 353 -1.93 5.70 -19.78
C LEU A 353 -1.07 4.46 -19.49
N TYR A 354 -0.13 4.12 -20.39
CA TYR A 354 0.74 2.94 -20.22
C TYR A 354 1.49 2.94 -18.88
N SER A 355 2.04 4.08 -18.48
CA SER A 355 2.76 4.19 -17.19
C SER A 355 1.82 3.99 -16.00
N GLN A 356 0.62 4.57 -16.05
CA GLN A 356 -0.38 4.43 -14.99
C GLN A 356 -0.86 2.99 -14.87
N ILE A 357 -1.12 2.33 -16.00
CA ILE A 357 -1.50 0.92 -16.05
C ILE A 357 -0.40 0.05 -15.43
N LEU A 358 0.85 0.29 -15.79
CA LEU A 358 1.98 -0.49 -15.25
C LEU A 358 2.10 -0.33 -13.72
N THR A 359 1.97 0.90 -13.22
CA THR A 359 1.98 1.18 -11.77
C THR A 359 0.83 0.48 -11.05
N ALA A 360 -0.38 0.55 -11.60
CA ALA A 360 -1.54 -0.13 -11.02
C ALA A 360 -1.41 -1.66 -11.06
N LEU A 361 -0.83 -2.23 -12.13
CA LEU A 361 -0.59 -3.68 -12.21
C LEU A 361 0.45 -4.15 -11.20
N THR A 362 1.52 -3.37 -10.98
CA THR A 362 2.52 -3.68 -9.94
C THR A 362 1.91 -3.57 -8.54
N GLY A 363 1.13 -2.53 -8.25
CA GLY A 363 0.39 -2.42 -7.00
C GLY A 363 -0.61 -3.55 -6.80
N ALA A 364 -1.32 -3.96 -7.87
CA ALA A 364 -2.23 -5.09 -7.81
C ALA A 364 -1.51 -6.42 -7.55
N GLU A 365 -0.32 -6.64 -8.12
CA GLU A 365 0.49 -7.83 -7.84
C GLU A 365 0.84 -7.91 -6.35
N ARG A 366 1.30 -6.80 -5.75
CA ARG A 366 1.63 -6.70 -4.32
C ARG A 366 0.41 -6.92 -3.41
N VAL A 367 -0.75 -6.39 -3.79
CA VAL A 367 -2.02 -6.64 -3.07
C VAL A 367 -2.41 -8.11 -3.17
N PHE A 368 -2.27 -8.72 -4.36
CA PHE A 368 -2.61 -10.13 -4.55
C PHE A 368 -1.63 -11.08 -3.85
N GLU A 369 -0.37 -10.72 -3.66
CA GLU A 369 0.58 -11.47 -2.83
C GLU A 369 0.03 -11.64 -1.41
N ILE A 370 -0.46 -10.57 -0.78
CA ILE A 370 -1.07 -10.65 0.55
C ILE A 370 -2.34 -11.54 0.53
N LEU A 371 -3.20 -11.37 -0.48
CA LEU A 371 -4.44 -12.14 -0.58
C LEU A 371 -4.18 -13.64 -0.81
N ASP A 372 -3.05 -14.01 -1.42
CA ASP A 372 -2.66 -15.39 -1.71
C ASP A 372 -1.90 -16.04 -0.54
N GLU A 373 -1.42 -15.26 0.45
CA GLU A 373 -0.69 -15.75 1.60
C GLU A 373 -1.57 -16.71 2.43
N LYS A 374 -0.96 -17.66 3.09
CA LYS A 374 -1.69 -18.59 3.97
C LYS A 374 -2.17 -17.85 5.22
N THR A 375 -3.44 -18.02 5.55
CA THR A 375 -3.98 -17.54 6.82
C THR A 375 -3.52 -18.41 7.97
N GLU A 376 -3.46 -17.84 9.17
CA GLU A 376 -3.29 -18.61 10.38
C GLU A 376 -4.43 -19.62 10.52
N ASP A 377 -4.08 -20.85 10.84
CA ASP A 377 -5.07 -21.90 11.10
C ASP A 377 -5.51 -21.82 12.57
N PHE A 378 -6.77 -21.46 12.76
CA PHE A 378 -7.40 -21.39 14.08
C PHE A 378 -8.13 -22.69 14.45
N THR A 379 -8.14 -23.69 13.58
CA THR A 379 -8.73 -25.00 13.88
C THR A 379 -7.82 -25.79 14.80
N GLY A 380 -8.39 -26.63 15.63
CA GLY A 380 -7.66 -27.53 16.51
C GLY A 380 -8.40 -28.87 16.59
N GLU A 381 -7.66 -29.94 16.87
CA GLU A 381 -8.24 -31.27 17.05
C GLU A 381 -8.99 -31.39 18.39
N ILE A 382 -8.52 -30.63 19.39
CA ILE A 382 -9.01 -30.70 20.77
C ILE A 382 -9.58 -29.35 21.18
N LYS A 383 -10.81 -29.35 21.65
CA LYS A 383 -11.42 -28.20 22.34
C LYS A 383 -11.09 -28.29 23.81
N VAL A 384 -10.56 -27.22 24.36
CA VAL A 384 -10.16 -27.14 25.76
C VAL A 384 -11.25 -26.39 26.54
N ASP A 385 -11.74 -27.05 27.60
CA ASP A 385 -12.66 -26.43 28.54
C ASP A 385 -11.86 -25.63 29.59
N SER A 386 -11.91 -24.30 29.49
CA SER A 386 -11.18 -23.37 30.38
C SER A 386 -11.44 -23.62 31.88
N SER A 387 -12.59 -24.21 32.24
CA SER A 387 -12.92 -24.53 33.64
C SER A 387 -12.12 -25.70 34.21
N LYS A 388 -11.58 -26.57 33.35
CA LYS A 388 -10.84 -27.77 33.70
C LYS A 388 -9.32 -27.61 33.57
N LEU A 389 -8.87 -26.48 33.04
CA LEU A 389 -7.46 -26.19 32.89
C LEU A 389 -6.86 -25.83 34.26
N HIS A 390 -5.78 -26.51 34.62
CA HIS A 390 -4.98 -26.24 35.81
C HIS A 390 -3.85 -25.26 35.49
N GLY A 391 -3.24 -25.39 34.31
CA GLY A 391 -2.18 -24.53 33.82
C GLY A 391 -0.78 -25.05 34.09
N ASP A 392 -0.59 -26.35 34.14
CA ASP A 392 0.73 -26.98 34.09
C ASP A 392 1.29 -26.83 32.66
N ILE A 393 2.58 -26.44 32.52
CA ILE A 393 3.20 -26.24 31.21
C ILE A 393 4.49 -27.07 31.16
N ASP A 394 4.62 -27.92 30.13
CA ASP A 394 5.81 -28.70 29.91
C ASP A 394 6.46 -28.36 28.59
N PHE A 395 7.74 -28.05 28.65
CA PHE A 395 8.59 -27.85 27.46
C PHE A 395 9.55 -29.04 27.37
N GLU A 396 9.42 -29.87 26.34
CA GLU A 396 10.22 -31.06 26.11
C GLU A 396 11.13 -30.86 24.88
N HIS A 397 12.43 -30.68 25.09
CA HIS A 397 13.46 -30.60 24.05
C HIS A 397 13.10 -29.62 22.91
N VAL A 398 12.59 -28.43 23.26
CA VAL A 398 12.12 -27.43 22.29
C VAL A 398 13.28 -26.75 21.59
N ALA A 399 13.33 -26.87 20.26
CA ALA A 399 14.25 -26.12 19.41
C ALA A 399 13.47 -25.24 18.41
N PHE A 400 14.01 -24.06 18.16
CA PHE A 400 13.38 -23.08 17.25
C PHE A 400 14.35 -22.02 16.73
N GLY A 401 14.16 -21.60 15.49
CA GLY A 401 14.84 -20.45 14.88
C GLY A 401 13.93 -19.63 13.97
N TYR A 402 13.98 -18.30 14.07
CA TYR A 402 13.22 -17.39 13.17
C TYR A 402 13.70 -17.47 11.72
N VAL A 403 14.94 -17.86 11.51
CA VAL A 403 15.56 -18.03 10.18
C VAL A 403 16.13 -19.44 10.12
N LYS A 404 15.87 -20.13 9.03
CA LYS A 404 16.42 -21.46 8.79
C LYS A 404 17.94 -21.47 8.99
N ASP A 405 18.46 -22.47 9.67
CA ASP A 405 19.88 -22.65 10.02
C ASP A 405 20.46 -21.63 11.05
N LYS A 406 19.57 -20.84 11.73
CA LYS A 406 19.97 -19.96 12.84
C LYS A 406 19.09 -20.24 14.08
N PRO A 407 19.38 -21.32 14.83
CA PRO A 407 18.60 -21.65 16.01
C PRO A 407 18.75 -20.57 17.10
N VAL A 408 17.63 -20.13 17.65
CA VAL A 408 17.55 -19.23 18.80
C VAL A 408 17.37 -20.03 20.09
N LEU A 409 16.55 -21.07 20.07
CA LEU A 409 16.45 -22.09 21.11
C LEU A 409 17.00 -23.40 20.53
N LYS A 410 17.87 -24.08 21.28
CA LYS A 410 18.56 -25.30 20.82
C LYS A 410 18.00 -26.56 21.48
N ASP A 411 17.78 -26.48 22.79
CA ASP A 411 17.24 -27.58 23.61
C ASP A 411 16.68 -26.95 24.89
N PHE A 412 15.41 -26.56 24.86
CA PHE A 412 14.75 -25.96 26.01
C PHE A 412 13.81 -26.97 26.63
N THR A 413 14.16 -27.41 27.87
CA THR A 413 13.40 -28.40 28.64
C THR A 413 13.14 -27.85 30.03
N VAL A 414 11.88 -27.60 30.37
CA VAL A 414 11.45 -27.01 31.64
C VAL A 414 10.02 -27.45 31.95
N ASP A 415 9.77 -27.88 33.17
CA ASP A 415 8.44 -28.19 33.70
C ASP A 415 7.98 -27.05 34.60
N VAL A 416 6.77 -26.54 34.36
CA VAL A 416 6.16 -25.43 35.06
C VAL A 416 4.87 -25.88 35.71
N TYR A 417 4.83 -25.96 37.01
CA TYR A 417 3.66 -26.44 37.76
C TYR A 417 2.61 -25.34 37.92
N SER A 418 1.34 -25.77 37.96
CA SER A 418 0.19 -24.89 38.14
C SER A 418 0.35 -23.95 39.33
N GLY A 419 0.06 -22.66 39.13
CA GLY A 419 0.15 -21.64 40.16
C GLY A 419 1.56 -21.16 40.49
N HIS A 420 2.63 -21.75 39.91
CA HIS A 420 4.01 -21.33 40.13
C HIS A 420 4.37 -20.09 39.32
N LYS A 421 5.28 -19.26 39.86
CA LYS A 421 5.89 -18.11 39.22
C LYS A 421 7.27 -18.47 38.71
N ILE A 422 7.47 -18.42 37.40
CA ILE A 422 8.75 -18.72 36.77
C ILE A 422 9.38 -17.46 36.22
N ALA A 423 10.62 -17.18 36.64
CA ALA A 423 11.40 -16.08 36.12
C ALA A 423 12.38 -16.57 35.04
N LEU A 424 12.25 -16.04 33.82
CA LEU A 424 13.22 -16.22 32.75
C LEU A 424 14.29 -15.13 32.83
N VAL A 425 15.54 -15.53 33.07
CA VAL A 425 16.68 -14.63 33.26
C VAL A 425 17.77 -14.95 32.24
N GLY A 426 18.48 -13.94 31.75
CA GLY A 426 19.57 -14.11 30.78
C GLY A 426 19.86 -12.84 30.00
N ALA A 427 20.95 -12.81 29.28
CA ALA A 427 21.36 -11.68 28.45
C ALA A 427 20.34 -11.39 27.33
N THR A 428 20.37 -10.16 26.77
CA THR A 428 19.57 -9.84 25.59
C THR A 428 19.94 -10.79 24.45
N GLY A 429 18.90 -11.34 23.78
CA GLY A 429 19.11 -12.33 22.71
C GLY A 429 19.28 -13.78 23.18
N SER A 430 19.15 -14.09 24.49
CA SER A 430 19.24 -15.47 25.00
C SER A 430 18.03 -16.35 24.66
N GLY A 431 16.92 -15.78 24.14
CA GLY A 431 15.73 -16.55 23.74
C GLY A 431 14.49 -16.38 24.65
N LYS A 432 14.53 -15.52 25.67
CA LYS A 432 13.42 -15.29 26.61
C LYS A 432 12.08 -14.95 25.92
N THR A 433 12.07 -13.94 25.09
CA THR A 433 10.86 -13.52 24.33
C THR A 433 10.42 -14.60 23.32
N THR A 434 11.36 -15.39 22.83
CA THR A 434 11.06 -16.51 21.92
C THR A 434 10.21 -17.57 22.61
N ILE A 435 10.50 -17.91 23.86
CA ILE A 435 9.70 -18.88 24.66
C ILE A 435 8.25 -18.41 24.76
N VAL A 436 8.06 -17.12 25.03
CA VAL A 436 6.72 -16.50 25.09
C VAL A 436 6.00 -16.60 23.75
N ASN A 437 6.67 -16.27 22.66
CA ASN A 437 6.11 -16.35 21.32
C ASN A 437 5.71 -17.78 20.92
N LEU A 438 6.47 -18.77 21.35
CA LEU A 438 6.17 -20.18 21.11
C LEU A 438 5.00 -20.66 21.96
N LEU A 439 4.92 -20.27 23.23
CA LEU A 439 3.79 -20.63 24.11
C LEU A 439 2.46 -20.04 23.61
N MET A 440 2.48 -18.79 23.12
CA MET A 440 1.33 -18.14 22.46
C MET A 440 1.02 -18.72 21.07
N ARG A 441 1.89 -19.63 20.60
CA ARG A 441 1.82 -20.21 19.27
C ARG A 441 1.72 -19.15 18.17
N PHE A 442 2.53 -18.07 18.32
CA PHE A 442 2.76 -17.08 17.26
C PHE A 442 3.67 -17.67 16.18
N TYR A 443 4.51 -18.62 16.57
CA TYR A 443 5.37 -19.43 15.73
C TYR A 443 5.22 -20.89 16.13
N ASP A 444 5.33 -21.79 15.17
CA ASP A 444 5.39 -23.23 15.43
C ASP A 444 6.86 -23.63 15.68
N ILE A 445 7.10 -24.62 16.56
CA ILE A 445 8.42 -25.12 16.92
C ILE A 445 9.06 -25.93 15.79
N ASP A 446 10.40 -25.94 15.71
CA ASP A 446 11.13 -26.77 14.73
C ASP A 446 11.21 -28.24 15.19
N SER A 447 11.42 -28.48 16.51
CA SER A 447 11.43 -29.81 17.11
C SER A 447 11.09 -29.73 18.60
N GLY A 448 10.81 -30.87 19.20
CA GLY A 448 10.39 -30.98 20.60
C GLY A 448 8.87 -30.93 20.75
N LYS A 449 8.40 -30.60 21.95
CA LYS A 449 6.97 -30.50 22.27
C LYS A 449 6.73 -29.45 23.35
N ILE A 450 5.61 -28.76 23.25
CA ILE A 450 5.07 -27.88 24.30
C ILE A 450 3.69 -28.38 24.64
N SER A 451 3.42 -28.68 25.94
CA SER A 451 2.12 -29.13 26.39
C SER A 451 1.58 -28.27 27.52
N ILE A 452 0.26 -28.18 27.61
CA ILE A 452 -0.48 -27.56 28.72
C ILE A 452 -1.41 -28.64 29.30
N ASP A 453 -1.27 -28.93 30.60
CA ASP A 453 -1.97 -30.02 31.30
C ASP A 453 -1.85 -31.37 30.56
N GLY A 454 -0.65 -31.64 29.99
CA GLY A 454 -0.36 -32.86 29.22
C GLY A 454 -0.89 -32.85 27.76
N ILE A 455 -1.63 -31.81 27.35
CA ILE A 455 -2.16 -31.68 25.99
C ILE A 455 -1.18 -30.86 25.14
N ASP A 456 -0.70 -31.44 24.05
CA ASP A 456 0.16 -30.74 23.08
C ASP A 456 -0.55 -29.50 22.52
N ILE A 457 0.09 -28.31 22.64
CA ILE A 457 -0.49 -27.06 22.16
C ILE A 457 -0.72 -27.05 20.64
N SER A 458 -0.01 -27.87 19.87
CA SER A 458 -0.21 -28.00 18.43
C SER A 458 -1.59 -28.55 18.07
N LYS A 459 -2.21 -29.36 18.98
CA LYS A 459 -3.53 -29.95 18.82
C LYS A 459 -4.66 -29.07 19.35
N ILE A 460 -4.36 -28.10 20.19
CA ILE A 460 -5.33 -27.15 20.73
C ILE A 460 -5.65 -26.08 19.66
N SER A 461 -6.92 -25.66 19.56
CA SER A 461 -7.24 -24.53 18.73
C SER A 461 -6.50 -23.28 19.23
N LYS A 462 -5.93 -22.47 18.31
CA LYS A 462 -5.21 -21.24 18.71
C LYS A 462 -6.12 -20.27 19.46
N LYS A 463 -7.42 -20.31 19.20
CA LYS A 463 -8.40 -19.51 19.94
C LYS A 463 -8.49 -19.98 21.39
N ASP A 464 -8.78 -21.28 21.61
CA ASP A 464 -8.91 -21.82 22.97
C ASP A 464 -7.61 -21.70 23.77
N LEU A 465 -6.45 -21.84 23.10
CA LEU A 465 -5.14 -21.61 23.71
C LEU A 465 -5.00 -20.15 24.19
N ARG A 466 -5.27 -19.18 23.31
CA ARG A 466 -5.10 -17.74 23.61
C ARG A 466 -6.18 -17.20 24.54
N ASP A 467 -7.35 -17.79 24.60
CA ASP A 467 -8.41 -17.42 25.55
C ASP A 467 -8.01 -17.77 27.02
N ASN A 468 -7.06 -18.70 27.20
CA ASN A 468 -6.57 -19.13 28.52
C ASN A 468 -5.23 -18.51 28.93
N ILE A 469 -4.59 -17.73 28.03
CA ILE A 469 -3.31 -17.07 28.27
C ILE A 469 -3.48 -15.57 28.12
N ALA A 470 -3.06 -14.77 29.08
CA ALA A 470 -2.93 -13.32 28.89
C ALA A 470 -1.48 -12.89 28.91
N ILE A 471 -1.17 -11.86 28.15
CA ILE A 471 0.15 -11.27 28.06
C ILE A 471 0.11 -9.79 28.43
N VAL A 472 1.04 -9.37 29.29
CA VAL A 472 1.32 -7.97 29.56
C VAL A 472 2.69 -7.65 28.98
N LEU A 473 2.68 -6.92 27.85
CA LEU A 473 3.90 -6.55 27.11
C LEU A 473 4.65 -5.42 27.79
N GLN A 474 5.96 -5.34 27.52
CA GLN A 474 6.84 -4.25 27.94
C GLN A 474 6.32 -2.89 27.45
N ASP A 475 6.01 -2.79 26.16
CA ASP A 475 5.40 -1.60 25.58
C ASP A 475 3.87 -1.73 25.62
N ALA A 476 3.24 -0.87 26.41
CA ALA A 476 1.80 -0.84 26.57
C ALA A 476 1.10 -0.38 25.26
N VAL A 477 0.46 -1.30 24.57
CA VAL A 477 -0.32 -1.01 23.36
C VAL A 477 -1.76 -0.69 23.74
N LEU A 478 -2.18 0.57 23.48
CA LEU A 478 -3.55 1.04 23.65
C LEU A 478 -4.10 1.55 22.32
N PHE A 479 -5.39 1.30 22.10
CA PHE A 479 -6.09 1.74 20.92
C PHE A 479 -6.67 3.15 21.10
N GLU A 480 -6.86 3.86 20.02
CA GLU A 480 -7.56 5.15 19.97
C GLU A 480 -9.06 4.91 20.20
N ASP A 481 -9.43 4.79 21.48
CA ASP A 481 -10.78 4.49 21.96
C ASP A 481 -10.87 4.90 23.43
N THR A 482 -12.04 4.72 24.05
CA THR A 482 -12.23 5.01 25.48
C THR A 482 -11.35 4.10 26.37
N ILE A 483 -11.07 4.56 27.59
CA ILE A 483 -10.40 3.71 28.60
C ILE A 483 -11.20 2.43 28.86
N GLU A 484 -12.52 2.55 28.94
CA GLU A 484 -13.42 1.41 29.14
C GLU A 484 -13.25 0.35 28.05
N ASN A 485 -13.32 0.75 26.76
CA ASN A 485 -13.17 -0.16 25.64
C ASN A 485 -11.76 -0.78 25.58
N ASN A 486 -10.73 -0.01 25.91
CA ASN A 486 -9.36 -0.51 25.99
C ASN A 486 -9.20 -1.61 27.06
N VAL A 487 -9.85 -1.48 28.21
CA VAL A 487 -9.81 -2.53 29.25
C VAL A 487 -10.73 -3.69 28.88
N LYS A 488 -11.95 -3.41 28.40
CA LYS A 488 -12.92 -4.44 27.94
C LYS A 488 -12.42 -5.25 26.73
N TYR A 489 -11.35 -4.79 26.07
CA TYR A 489 -10.68 -5.58 25.01
C TYR A 489 -10.21 -6.96 25.49
N GLY A 490 -9.91 -7.13 26.79
CA GLY A 490 -9.58 -8.43 27.37
C GLY A 490 -10.79 -9.38 27.50
N LYS A 491 -12.02 -8.85 27.57
CA LYS A 491 -13.28 -9.61 27.66
C LYS A 491 -14.42 -8.74 27.12
N GLU A 492 -14.82 -8.96 25.86
CA GLU A 492 -15.77 -8.12 25.12
C GLU A 492 -17.14 -7.96 25.85
N ASN A 493 -17.65 -9.01 26.47
CA ASN A 493 -18.94 -9.00 27.18
C ASN A 493 -18.80 -8.81 28.70
N ALA A 494 -17.76 -8.10 29.14
CA ALA A 494 -17.56 -7.85 30.57
C ALA A 494 -18.62 -6.91 31.14
N THR A 495 -19.13 -7.26 32.33
CA THR A 495 -20.06 -6.41 33.06
C THR A 495 -19.35 -5.19 33.65
N ASP A 496 -20.11 -4.15 34.00
CA ASP A 496 -19.55 -2.95 34.63
C ASP A 496 -18.95 -3.25 36.02
N GLU A 497 -19.45 -4.28 36.70
CA GLU A 497 -18.90 -4.75 37.98
C GLU A 497 -17.56 -5.44 37.77
N GLU A 498 -17.42 -6.29 36.77
CA GLU A 498 -16.15 -6.92 36.39
C GLU A 498 -15.12 -5.86 35.98
N PHE A 499 -15.52 -4.88 35.18
CA PHE A 499 -14.67 -3.75 34.80
C PHE A 499 -14.19 -2.97 36.03
N LYS A 500 -15.10 -2.57 36.94
CA LYS A 500 -14.74 -1.84 38.16
C LYS A 500 -13.79 -2.64 39.03
N ARG A 501 -14.01 -3.95 39.19
CA ARG A 501 -13.09 -4.84 39.91
C ARG A 501 -11.70 -4.88 39.25
N ALA A 502 -11.66 -4.97 37.92
CA ALA A 502 -10.40 -5.01 37.16
C ALA A 502 -9.56 -3.73 37.33
N ILE A 503 -10.18 -2.55 37.21
CA ILE A 503 -9.48 -1.28 37.40
C ILE A 503 -9.05 -1.02 38.86
N GLU A 504 -9.77 -1.55 39.83
CA GLU A 504 -9.39 -1.51 41.24
C GLU A 504 -8.19 -2.42 41.53
N MET A 505 -8.22 -3.66 41.08
CA MET A 505 -7.12 -4.61 41.22
C MET A 505 -5.84 -4.12 40.56
N ALA A 506 -5.95 -3.51 39.38
CA ALA A 506 -4.83 -2.93 38.63
C ALA A 506 -4.38 -1.55 39.15
N ASN A 507 -4.90 -1.07 40.28
CA ASN A 507 -4.61 0.27 40.84
C ASN A 507 -4.90 1.44 39.88
N CYS A 508 -5.82 1.28 38.91
CA CYS A 508 -6.20 2.28 37.90
C CYS A 508 -7.29 3.25 38.39
N ALA A 509 -8.22 2.79 39.23
CA ALA A 509 -9.43 3.53 39.59
C ALA A 509 -9.17 4.96 40.06
N LYS A 510 -8.05 5.19 40.81
CA LYS A 510 -7.74 6.48 41.38
C LYS A 510 -7.35 7.54 40.35
N PHE A 511 -6.63 7.17 39.29
CA PHE A 511 -6.28 8.12 38.25
C PHE A 511 -7.41 8.31 37.26
N ILE A 512 -8.15 7.25 36.92
CA ILE A 512 -9.32 7.32 36.03
C ILE A 512 -10.35 8.30 36.56
N ARG A 513 -10.69 8.22 37.86
CA ARG A 513 -11.65 9.14 38.51
C ARG A 513 -11.21 10.63 38.50
N ARG A 514 -9.94 10.91 38.21
CA ARG A 514 -9.41 12.29 38.10
C ARG A 514 -9.48 12.85 36.70
N LEU A 515 -9.75 12.00 35.70
CA LEU A 515 -9.92 12.44 34.33
C LEU A 515 -11.31 13.09 34.17
N PRO A 516 -11.46 14.08 33.30
CA PRO A 516 -12.74 14.78 33.09
C PRO A 516 -13.91 13.87 32.76
N GLU A 517 -13.69 12.90 31.88
CA GLU A 517 -14.69 11.94 31.41
C GLU A 517 -14.54 10.55 32.02
N GLN A 518 -13.66 10.42 33.04
CA GLN A 518 -13.40 9.17 33.76
C GLN A 518 -13.11 7.99 32.81
N GLU A 519 -13.88 6.88 32.91
CA GLU A 519 -13.73 5.70 32.06
C GLU A 519 -14.08 5.93 30.58
N LYS A 520 -14.83 6.98 30.27
CA LYS A 520 -15.20 7.39 28.91
C LYS A 520 -14.16 8.29 28.24
N THR A 521 -13.07 8.62 28.97
CA THR A 521 -12.00 9.43 28.40
C THR A 521 -11.43 8.75 27.16
N MET A 522 -11.44 9.47 26.03
CA MET A 522 -10.83 9.04 24.77
C MET A 522 -9.30 9.07 24.89
N LEU A 523 -8.69 7.99 24.50
CA LEU A 523 -7.24 7.90 24.35
C LEU A 523 -6.84 8.34 22.94
N THR A 524 -5.76 9.10 22.86
CA THR A 524 -5.12 9.43 21.58
C THR A 524 -4.25 8.26 21.10
N GLU A 525 -3.70 8.34 19.90
CA GLU A 525 -2.85 7.31 19.29
C GLU A 525 -1.81 6.78 20.31
N GLY A 526 -1.83 5.46 20.53
CA GLY A 526 -0.97 4.80 21.52
C GLY A 526 -1.17 5.26 22.98
N GLY A 527 -2.25 5.98 23.31
CA GLY A 527 -2.50 6.51 24.65
C GLY A 527 -1.53 7.63 25.04
N ALA A 528 -1.09 8.46 24.07
CA ALA A 528 -0.10 9.52 24.28
C ALA A 528 -0.53 10.59 25.31
N ASN A 529 -1.83 10.71 25.58
CA ASN A 529 -2.38 11.58 26.62
C ASN A 529 -2.27 11.01 28.04
N LEU A 530 -1.73 9.79 28.21
CA LEU A 530 -1.44 9.16 29.50
C LEU A 530 0.05 9.02 29.73
N SER A 531 0.48 9.01 31.00
CA SER A 531 1.86 8.66 31.34
C SER A 531 2.14 7.18 31.03
N GLN A 532 3.41 6.82 30.82
CA GLN A 532 3.82 5.44 30.55
C GLN A 532 3.31 4.47 31.64
N GLY A 533 3.44 4.84 32.91
CA GLY A 533 2.94 4.01 34.02
C GLY A 533 1.41 3.85 34.01
N GLN A 534 0.66 4.90 33.63
CA GLN A 534 -0.80 4.80 33.51
C GLN A 534 -1.20 3.88 32.38
N ARG A 535 -0.50 3.94 31.23
CA ARG A 535 -0.71 2.98 30.13
C ARG A 535 -0.48 1.54 30.57
N GLN A 536 0.64 1.30 31.30
CA GLN A 536 0.96 -0.04 31.81
C GLN A 536 -0.12 -0.55 32.77
N LEU A 537 -0.62 0.29 33.68
CA LEU A 537 -1.71 -0.11 34.59
C LEU A 537 -2.99 -0.49 33.82
N LEU A 538 -3.32 0.18 32.70
CA LEU A 538 -4.46 -0.19 31.86
C LEU A 538 -4.27 -1.53 31.16
N THR A 539 -3.06 -1.88 30.71
CA THR A 539 -2.79 -3.20 30.13
C THR A 539 -2.85 -4.31 31.19
N ILE A 540 -2.45 -4.01 32.43
CA ILE A 540 -2.67 -4.93 33.57
C ILE A 540 -4.17 -5.08 33.85
N ALA A 541 -4.96 -4.01 33.85
CA ALA A 541 -6.42 -4.09 34.01
C ALA A 541 -7.08 -4.96 32.93
N ARG A 542 -6.60 -4.85 31.67
CA ARG A 542 -7.02 -5.73 30.56
C ARG A 542 -6.74 -7.20 30.87
N ALA A 543 -5.56 -7.52 31.37
CA ALA A 543 -5.17 -8.88 31.74
C ALA A 543 -5.95 -9.41 32.97
N VAL A 544 -6.25 -8.54 33.94
CA VAL A 544 -7.13 -8.89 35.10
C VAL A 544 -8.52 -9.27 34.62
N LEU A 545 -9.08 -8.48 33.66
CA LEU A 545 -10.44 -8.68 33.14
C LEU A 545 -10.55 -9.95 32.29
N ALA A 546 -9.49 -10.32 31.60
CA ALA A 546 -9.41 -11.55 30.81
C ALA A 546 -9.45 -12.82 31.69
N ASP A 547 -9.05 -12.71 32.96
CA ASP A 547 -9.00 -13.81 33.97
C ASP A 547 -8.35 -15.11 33.45
N PRO A 548 -7.11 -15.05 32.94
CA PRO A 548 -6.45 -16.21 32.35
C PRO A 548 -5.95 -17.20 33.38
N LYS A 549 -5.73 -18.46 32.96
CA LYS A 549 -5.05 -19.48 33.78
C LYS A 549 -3.53 -19.32 33.75
N ILE A 550 -3.00 -18.92 32.62
CA ILE A 550 -1.57 -18.70 32.39
C ILE A 550 -1.34 -17.22 32.10
N LEU A 551 -0.37 -16.66 32.78
CA LEU A 551 -0.01 -15.25 32.66
C LEU A 551 1.42 -15.10 32.15
N ILE A 552 1.62 -14.25 31.16
CA ILE A 552 2.92 -13.88 30.66
C ILE A 552 3.15 -12.42 30.95
N LEU A 553 4.27 -12.13 31.61
CA LEU A 553 4.67 -10.77 32.00
C LEU A 553 6.03 -10.45 31.38
N ASP A 554 6.08 -9.43 30.50
CA ASP A 554 7.34 -8.86 30.00
C ASP A 554 7.63 -7.55 30.76
N GLU A 555 8.54 -7.63 31.74
CA GLU A 555 8.79 -6.59 32.72
C GLU A 555 9.94 -5.68 32.30
N ALA A 556 9.65 -4.55 31.66
CA ALA A 556 10.62 -3.46 31.52
C ALA A 556 9.95 -2.11 31.81
N THR A 557 10.22 -1.55 32.96
CA THR A 557 9.71 -0.22 33.38
C THR A 557 10.85 0.76 33.59
N SER A 558 11.73 0.92 32.62
CA SER A 558 12.94 1.76 32.73
C SER A 558 12.67 3.27 32.77
N SER A 559 11.41 3.72 32.66
CA SER A 559 11.08 5.15 32.49
C SER A 559 9.86 5.60 33.31
N VAL A 560 9.56 4.93 34.44
CA VAL A 560 8.40 5.22 35.29
C VAL A 560 8.88 5.76 36.66
N ASP A 561 8.17 6.73 37.20
CA ASP A 561 8.46 7.26 38.54
C ASP A 561 8.28 6.19 39.63
N THR A 562 9.08 6.20 40.68
CA THR A 562 9.13 5.19 41.75
C THR A 562 7.76 4.92 42.42
N ARG A 563 6.91 5.97 42.54
CA ARG A 563 5.58 5.82 43.14
C ARG A 563 4.61 5.03 42.22
N THR A 564 4.65 5.28 40.93
CA THR A 564 3.83 4.59 39.96
C THR A 564 4.36 3.19 39.74
N GLU A 565 5.67 3.01 39.76
CA GLU A 565 6.36 1.74 39.73
C GLU A 565 5.87 0.79 40.82
N LYS A 566 5.82 1.26 42.08
CA LYS A 566 5.29 0.46 43.18
C LYS A 566 3.84 0.01 42.95
N LYS A 567 2.99 0.88 42.37
CA LYS A 567 1.61 0.53 42.05
C LYS A 567 1.52 -0.56 40.95
N ILE A 568 2.41 -0.47 39.95
CA ILE A 568 2.50 -1.48 38.89
C ILE A 568 2.90 -2.82 39.51
N GLN A 569 3.93 -2.81 40.36
CA GLN A 569 4.40 -4.03 41.05
C GLN A 569 3.33 -4.63 41.94
N ASP A 570 2.64 -3.82 42.75
CA ASP A 570 1.52 -4.28 43.59
C ASP A 570 0.36 -4.86 42.74
N ALA A 571 0.07 -4.28 41.57
CA ALA A 571 -0.95 -4.78 40.65
C ALA A 571 -0.53 -6.12 40.00
N MET A 572 0.75 -6.23 39.60
CA MET A 572 1.30 -7.46 39.05
C MET A 572 1.29 -8.61 40.07
N VAL A 573 1.70 -8.37 41.30
CA VAL A 573 1.65 -9.39 42.38
C VAL A 573 0.23 -9.91 42.60
N LYS A 574 -0.76 -9.00 42.64
CA LYS A 574 -2.17 -9.38 42.76
C LYS A 574 -2.64 -10.17 41.54
N LEU A 575 -2.22 -9.78 40.32
CA LEU A 575 -2.58 -10.48 39.12
C LEU A 575 -2.00 -11.90 39.04
N MET A 576 -0.79 -12.11 39.53
CA MET A 576 -0.12 -13.44 39.58
C MET A 576 -0.71 -14.42 40.58
N THR A 577 -1.49 -13.94 41.57
CA THR A 577 -2.02 -14.80 42.63
C THR A 577 -2.92 -15.89 42.05
N ASN A 578 -2.63 -17.18 42.40
CA ASN A 578 -3.33 -18.36 41.93
C ASN A 578 -3.31 -18.57 40.38
N ARG A 579 -2.28 -18.10 39.71
CA ARG A 579 -2.10 -18.29 38.26
C ARG A 579 -0.68 -18.73 37.97
N THR A 580 -0.54 -19.61 36.98
CA THR A 580 0.79 -19.95 36.44
C THR A 580 1.35 -18.75 35.71
N SER A 581 2.52 -18.28 36.16
CA SER A 581 3.06 -17.00 35.66
C SER A 581 4.47 -17.18 35.10
N ILE A 582 4.67 -16.82 33.83
CA ILE A 582 5.99 -16.75 33.18
C ILE A 582 6.39 -15.30 33.08
N ILE A 583 7.53 -14.98 33.69
CA ILE A 583 7.99 -13.59 33.83
C ILE A 583 9.34 -13.45 33.12
N ILE A 584 9.42 -12.54 32.13
CA ILE A 584 10.71 -12.08 31.61
C ILE A 584 11.22 -11.02 32.59
N ALA A 585 12.06 -11.46 33.50
CA ALA A 585 12.42 -10.65 34.64
C ALA A 585 13.61 -9.72 34.32
N HIS A 586 13.39 -8.41 34.53
CA HIS A 586 14.40 -7.36 34.50
C HIS A 586 14.60 -6.70 35.87
N ARG A 587 13.88 -7.15 36.91
CA ARG A 587 13.93 -6.60 38.27
C ARG A 587 14.26 -7.64 39.30
N LEU A 588 15.06 -7.22 40.27
CA LEU A 588 15.51 -8.07 41.35
C LEU A 588 14.35 -8.61 42.20
N SER A 589 13.40 -7.74 42.59
CA SER A 589 12.27 -8.15 43.42
C SER A 589 11.43 -9.28 42.82
N THR A 590 11.18 -9.18 41.52
CA THR A 590 10.38 -10.19 40.79
C THR A 590 11.14 -11.50 40.63
N ILE A 591 12.48 -11.43 40.50
CA ILE A 591 13.33 -12.63 40.44
C ILE A 591 13.41 -13.33 41.78
N GLN A 592 13.53 -12.56 42.89
CA GLN A 592 13.63 -13.13 44.24
C GLN A 592 12.36 -13.85 44.68
N ASP A 593 11.20 -13.37 44.27
CA ASP A 593 9.88 -13.90 44.63
C ASP A 593 9.42 -15.05 43.69
N ALA A 594 10.23 -15.48 42.73
CA ALA A 594 9.90 -16.55 41.80
C ALA A 594 10.14 -17.92 42.44
N ASP A 595 9.20 -18.84 42.22
CA ASP A 595 9.29 -20.24 42.70
C ASP A 595 10.39 -21.00 41.95
N LEU A 596 10.58 -20.66 40.64
CA LEU A 596 11.62 -21.23 39.80
C LEU A 596 12.26 -20.13 38.94
N ILE A 597 13.57 -20.06 38.97
CA ILE A 597 14.37 -19.21 38.08
C ILE A 597 15.01 -20.09 37.03
N VAL A 598 14.80 -19.77 35.75
CA VAL A 598 15.40 -20.44 34.61
C VAL A 598 16.40 -19.48 33.94
N VAL A 599 17.66 -19.85 34.00
CA VAL A 599 18.75 -19.02 33.43
C VAL A 599 19.07 -19.50 32.03
N LEU A 600 18.92 -18.61 31.07
CA LEU A 600 19.14 -18.85 29.65
C LEU A 600 20.43 -18.21 29.18
N ASP A 601 21.25 -18.97 28.50
CA ASP A 601 22.41 -18.47 27.77
C ASP A 601 22.47 -19.10 26.38
N GLN A 602 22.54 -18.25 25.33
CA GLN A 602 22.63 -18.66 23.92
C GLN A 602 21.63 -19.76 23.50
N GLY A 603 20.38 -19.65 24.00
CA GLY A 603 19.29 -20.57 23.64
C GLY A 603 19.27 -21.92 24.37
N VAL A 604 20.05 -22.04 25.44
CA VAL A 604 20.11 -23.25 26.30
C VAL A 604 19.86 -22.86 27.75
N VAL A 605 19.18 -23.75 28.50
CA VAL A 605 19.05 -23.62 29.94
C VAL A 605 20.36 -24.02 30.61
N VAL A 606 21.03 -23.07 31.29
CA VAL A 606 22.31 -23.29 31.94
C VAL A 606 22.18 -23.56 33.43
N GLU A 607 21.19 -22.97 34.09
CA GLU A 607 20.92 -23.14 35.53
C GLU A 607 19.41 -23.05 35.78
N MET A 608 18.93 -23.85 36.72
CA MET A 608 17.57 -23.78 37.25
C MET A 608 17.59 -23.97 38.79
N GLY A 609 16.69 -23.30 39.48
CA GLY A 609 16.52 -23.40 40.94
C GLY A 609 15.89 -22.13 41.50
N ASN A 610 15.73 -22.06 42.81
CA ASN A 610 15.29 -20.83 43.47
C ASN A 610 16.43 -19.85 43.67
N HIS A 611 16.11 -18.63 44.08
CA HIS A 611 17.06 -17.51 44.24
C HIS A 611 18.26 -17.89 45.12
N GLN A 612 17.99 -18.53 46.31
CA GLN A 612 19.03 -18.87 47.27
C GLN A 612 19.95 -19.99 46.75
N GLU A 613 19.38 -21.01 46.12
CA GLU A 613 20.11 -22.14 45.52
C GLU A 613 21.07 -21.64 44.42
N LEU A 614 20.57 -20.77 43.54
CA LEU A 614 21.39 -20.27 42.43
C LEU A 614 22.49 -19.31 42.87
N LEU A 615 22.26 -18.52 43.91
CA LEU A 615 23.31 -17.70 44.52
C LEU A 615 24.40 -18.54 45.16
N ALA A 616 24.01 -19.64 45.86
CA ALA A 616 24.95 -20.56 46.49
C ALA A 616 25.82 -21.31 45.48
N LYS A 617 25.31 -21.59 44.26
CA LYS A 617 26.05 -22.24 43.17
C LYS A 617 27.16 -21.37 42.61
N LYS A 618 27.15 -20.02 42.82
CA LYS A 618 28.12 -19.06 42.31
C LYS A 618 28.35 -19.14 40.79
N GLY A 619 27.32 -19.53 40.06
CA GLY A 619 27.33 -19.74 38.61
C GLY A 619 26.99 -18.53 37.77
N VAL A 620 26.33 -18.73 36.62
CA VAL A 620 25.93 -17.70 35.66
C VAL A 620 24.93 -16.73 36.31
N TYR A 621 23.96 -17.26 37.07
CA TYR A 621 22.99 -16.47 37.82
C TYR A 621 23.64 -15.47 38.78
N ASN A 622 24.57 -15.97 39.59
CA ASN A 622 25.27 -15.11 40.55
C ASN A 622 26.08 -14.02 39.88
N ARG A 623 26.71 -14.29 38.72
CA ARG A 623 27.40 -13.27 37.94
C ARG A 623 26.44 -12.20 37.39
N LEU A 624 25.29 -12.61 36.84
CA LEU A 624 24.25 -11.69 36.36
C LEU A 624 23.70 -10.86 37.51
N TYR A 625 23.44 -11.48 38.66
CA TYR A 625 23.00 -10.81 39.88
C TYR A 625 23.98 -9.73 40.33
N GLN A 626 25.27 -10.06 40.46
CA GLN A 626 26.30 -9.11 40.85
C GLN A 626 26.49 -7.97 39.84
N THR A 627 26.38 -8.25 38.54
CA THR A 627 26.57 -7.24 37.50
C THR A 627 25.39 -6.27 37.39
N GLN A 628 24.17 -6.74 37.55
CA GLN A 628 22.96 -5.94 37.35
C GLN A 628 22.39 -5.33 38.64
N PHE A 629 22.62 -5.95 39.80
CA PHE A 629 21.88 -5.64 41.02
C PHE A 629 22.73 -5.36 42.28
N SER A 630 24.03 -5.64 42.26
CA SER A 630 24.91 -5.46 43.43
C SER A 630 25.05 -3.99 43.94
N GLY A 631 24.54 -3.02 43.20
CA GLY A 631 24.48 -1.62 43.60
C GLY A 631 23.17 -1.20 44.32
N LEU A 632 22.18 -2.10 44.46
CA LEU A 632 20.86 -1.83 45.01
C LEU A 632 20.69 -2.35 46.46
N ASP A 633 21.64 -3.16 46.94
CA ASP A 633 21.62 -3.76 48.30
C ASP A 633 22.36 -2.87 49.34
N THR A 634 22.76 -1.63 48.97
CA THR A 634 23.30 -0.59 49.89
C THR A 634 22.30 0.59 49.97
#